data_23f795d74d78226153f404b0f530dd75
#
_entry.id   23f795d74d78226153f404b0f530dd75
#
_cell.length_a   1.000
_cell.length_b   1.000
_cell.length_c   1.000
_cell.angle_alpha   90.00
_cell.angle_beta   90.00
_cell.angle_gamma   90.00
#
_symmetry.space_group_name_H-M   'P 1'
#
loop_
_entity.id
_entity.type
_entity.pdbx_description
1 polymer ?
#
loop_
_entity_poly.entity_id
_entity_poly.type
_entity_poly.pdbx_seq_one_letter_code
_entity_poly.pdbx_strand_id
1 'polypeptide(L)'
;MTTTISTEKQSIKQIFLWEILWILVPFGIYFLSHIVHPDWYKHFVYQSWGFLQGRLDLLNLPEYYVDLIYWKDKIYLPNPPLPSILLMPFVAIWGIATEQIRVCMLFGAVDVFLVWILLGRMTVQGVMRFGLTILYGFGTVHYSASIIGTIWFYAHVVAEWGMLLALVEFFGKRRFVLVGFFMGLAFLSRQATILGSLFFLGWLLWERPEKWIQKGFSFGAGFTPLFLFQSWFNWARFGDPMESGYMLQNYYSSVQAPAIHKYGLFNFAYIPKHIKLIFTEMPEFLPQFPFIRPKPEGMNIWLTTPAFFALFAANWFDVLVILAGLSAFLISLPAMIYTATGWVQFGYRYALDYLPFLFVAIASGLQRMPQALAWTLIALSVIVNVWGVYWVVKLGW
;
A
#
# COMPACT_ATOMS: atom_id res chain seq x y z
N MET A 1 8.38 -48.69 6.54
CA MET A 1 8.28 -47.57 5.56
C MET A 1 6.99 -46.72 5.67
N THR A 2 5.96 -47.18 6.34
CA THR A 2 4.65 -46.47 6.47
C THR A 2 4.59 -45.45 7.59
N THR A 3 5.42 -45.49 8.60
CA THR A 3 5.43 -44.58 9.75
C THR A 3 6.11 -43.23 9.46
N THR A 4 7.09 -43.17 8.57
CA THR A 4 7.84 -41.96 8.22
C THR A 4 7.00 -40.99 7.34
N ILE A 5 6.15 -41.53 6.48
CA ILE A 5 5.28 -40.69 5.58
C ILE A 5 4.14 -40.03 6.36
N SER A 6 3.65 -40.64 7.44
CA SER A 6 2.57 -40.09 8.26
C SER A 6 3.05 -38.93 9.14
N THR A 7 4.26 -38.99 9.66
CA THR A 7 4.85 -37.88 10.46
C THR A 7 5.22 -36.67 9.61
N GLU A 8 5.71 -36.89 8.39
CA GLU A 8 6.02 -35.80 7.46
C GLU A 8 4.77 -35.07 6.98
N LYS A 9 3.68 -35.79 6.66
CA LYS A 9 2.37 -35.20 6.32
C LYS A 9 1.70 -34.47 7.49
N GLN A 10 1.86 -34.93 8.72
CA GLN A 10 1.37 -34.23 9.91
C GLN A 10 2.18 -32.94 10.16
N SER A 11 3.49 -32.97 9.98
CA SER A 11 4.37 -31.80 10.09
C SER A 11 3.99 -30.71 9.05
N ILE A 12 3.79 -31.08 7.79
CA ILE A 12 3.41 -30.14 6.73
C ILE A 12 2.02 -29.52 6.98
N LYS A 13 1.03 -30.30 7.43
CA LYS A 13 -0.29 -29.79 7.80
C LYS A 13 -0.24 -28.83 9.01
N GLN A 14 0.57 -29.10 10.00
CA GLN A 14 0.74 -28.24 11.17
C GLN A 14 1.42 -26.92 10.77
N ILE A 15 2.48 -26.95 9.96
CA ILE A 15 3.15 -25.74 9.46
C ILE A 15 2.15 -24.88 8.68
N PHE A 16 1.36 -25.47 7.78
CA PHE A 16 0.36 -24.74 6.99
C PHE A 16 -0.75 -24.11 7.86
N LEU A 17 -1.20 -24.80 8.90
CA LEU A 17 -2.19 -24.28 9.85
C LEU A 17 -1.68 -23.08 10.65
N TRP A 18 -0.42 -23.09 11.08
CA TRP A 18 0.19 -21.97 11.79
C TRP A 18 0.39 -20.74 10.88
N GLU A 19 0.73 -20.97 9.63
CA GLU A 19 0.93 -19.87 8.67
C GLU A 19 -0.39 -19.15 8.32
N ILE A 20 -1.51 -19.88 8.22
CA ILE A 20 -2.82 -19.27 7.93
C ILE A 20 -3.30 -18.33 9.06
N LEU A 21 -2.82 -18.52 10.31
CA LEU A 21 -3.14 -17.61 11.41
C LEU A 21 -2.62 -16.18 11.14
N TRP A 22 -1.57 -16.03 10.32
CA TRP A 22 -1.10 -14.71 9.89
C TRP A 22 -2.04 -13.99 8.93
N ILE A 23 -3.09 -14.63 8.46
CA ILE A 23 -4.20 -14.01 7.73
C ILE A 23 -5.41 -13.88 8.66
N LEU A 24 -5.80 -14.96 9.34
CA LEU A 24 -7.04 -14.98 10.12
C LEU A 24 -7.02 -14.06 11.32
N VAL A 25 -5.90 -13.98 12.05
CA VAL A 25 -5.78 -13.12 13.24
C VAL A 25 -5.77 -11.63 12.85
N PRO A 26 -4.91 -11.17 11.91
CA PRO A 26 -4.99 -9.77 11.45
C PRO A 26 -6.36 -9.42 10.86
N PHE A 27 -6.96 -10.28 10.04
CA PHE A 27 -8.30 -10.04 9.51
C PHE A 27 -9.34 -9.88 10.63
N GLY A 28 -9.32 -10.78 11.64
CA GLY A 28 -10.20 -10.70 12.79
C GLY A 28 -10.01 -9.42 13.59
N ILE A 29 -8.76 -8.99 13.83
CA ILE A 29 -8.46 -7.74 14.53
C ILE A 29 -8.94 -6.53 13.72
N TYR A 30 -8.69 -6.50 12.40
CA TYR A 30 -9.18 -5.42 11.53
C TYR A 30 -10.70 -5.35 11.52
N PHE A 31 -11.36 -6.50 11.40
CA PHE A 31 -12.82 -6.59 11.45
C PHE A 31 -13.41 -6.10 12.77
N LEU A 32 -12.81 -6.48 13.90
CA LEU A 32 -13.26 -6.05 15.24
C LEU A 32 -12.92 -4.57 15.52
N SER A 33 -11.88 -4.03 14.89
CA SER A 33 -11.49 -2.62 15.00
C SER A 33 -12.37 -1.70 14.19
N HIS A 34 -13.04 -2.23 13.16
CA HIS A 34 -13.93 -1.49 12.30
C HIS A 34 -15.33 -1.45 12.96
N ILE A 35 -15.68 -0.32 13.58
CA ILE A 35 -17.06 -0.06 14.00
C ILE A 35 -17.82 0.41 12.76
N VAL A 36 -18.97 -0.23 12.53
CA VAL A 36 -19.83 -0.09 11.35
C VAL A 36 -20.02 1.36 10.92
N HIS A 37 -19.20 1.83 10.02
CA HIS A 37 -19.47 3.04 9.24
C HIS A 37 -20.00 2.63 7.86
N PRO A 38 -20.95 3.38 7.30
CA PRO A 38 -21.39 3.13 5.94
C PRO A 38 -20.18 3.16 4.99
N ASP A 39 -20.12 2.21 4.08
CA ASP A 39 -19.09 2.15 3.03
C ASP A 39 -19.38 3.23 1.95
N TRP A 40 -19.16 4.50 2.33
CA TRP A 40 -19.65 5.65 1.54
C TRP A 40 -18.89 5.83 0.24
N TYR A 41 -17.60 5.59 0.21
CA TYR A 41 -16.74 5.88 -0.94
C TYR A 41 -16.19 4.61 -1.59
N LYS A 42 -17.09 3.70 -1.99
CA LYS A 42 -16.77 2.43 -2.65
C LYS A 42 -16.74 2.53 -4.18
N HIS A 43 -16.05 3.50 -4.71
CA HIS A 43 -15.95 3.78 -6.15
C HIS A 43 -15.51 2.55 -6.95
N PHE A 44 -14.59 1.75 -6.44
CA PHE A 44 -14.11 0.54 -7.12
C PHE A 44 -15.18 -0.55 -7.25
N VAL A 45 -16.18 -0.59 -6.36
CA VAL A 45 -17.35 -1.47 -6.50
C VAL A 45 -18.18 -1.06 -7.72
N TYR A 46 -18.43 0.25 -7.89
CA TYR A 46 -19.18 0.74 -9.07
C TYR A 46 -18.39 0.55 -10.37
N GLN A 47 -17.06 0.73 -10.33
CA GLN A 47 -16.22 0.43 -11.49
C GLN A 47 -16.22 -1.08 -11.82
N SER A 48 -16.15 -1.94 -10.80
CA SER A 48 -16.29 -3.42 -10.98
C SER A 48 -17.63 -3.78 -11.57
N TRP A 49 -18.70 -3.14 -11.11
CA TRP A 49 -20.05 -3.33 -11.65
C TRP A 49 -20.13 -2.95 -13.13
N GLY A 50 -19.52 -1.82 -13.52
CA GLY A 50 -19.37 -1.44 -14.92
C GLY A 50 -18.60 -2.48 -15.73
N PHE A 51 -17.46 -2.98 -15.23
CA PHE A 51 -16.65 -4.01 -15.90
C PHE A 51 -17.43 -5.30 -16.14
N LEU A 52 -18.24 -5.76 -15.18
CA LEU A 52 -19.09 -6.93 -15.33
C LEU A 52 -20.18 -6.75 -16.42
N GLN A 53 -20.51 -5.52 -16.76
CA GLN A 53 -21.43 -5.18 -17.85
C GLN A 53 -20.72 -4.83 -19.16
N GLY A 54 -19.41 -5.08 -19.27
CA GLY A 54 -18.60 -4.77 -20.46
C GLY A 54 -18.36 -3.25 -20.66
N ARG A 55 -18.50 -2.44 -19.60
CA ARG A 55 -18.33 -0.97 -19.63
C ARG A 55 -17.13 -0.54 -18.82
N LEU A 56 -16.52 0.58 -19.21
CA LEU A 56 -15.38 1.19 -18.49
C LEU A 56 -15.79 2.43 -17.69
N ASP A 57 -16.96 2.98 -17.92
CA ASP A 57 -17.57 4.09 -17.20
C ASP A 57 -18.35 3.60 -15.97
N LEU A 58 -18.57 4.53 -15.03
CA LEU A 58 -19.31 4.30 -13.80
C LEU A 58 -20.82 4.50 -14.04
N LEU A 59 -21.65 3.65 -13.45
CA LEU A 59 -23.08 3.67 -13.56
C LEU A 59 -23.75 3.88 -12.20
N ASN A 60 -24.84 4.64 -12.18
CA ASN A 60 -25.74 4.79 -11.02
C ASN A 60 -25.00 5.20 -9.73
N LEU A 61 -24.04 6.12 -9.85
CA LEU A 61 -23.31 6.66 -8.70
C LEU A 61 -24.22 7.56 -7.86
N PRO A 62 -24.11 7.52 -6.52
CA PRO A 62 -24.70 8.53 -5.66
C PRO A 62 -24.13 9.92 -5.95
N GLU A 63 -24.96 10.97 -5.82
CA GLU A 63 -24.59 12.36 -6.15
C GLU A 63 -23.43 12.92 -5.29
N TYR A 64 -23.24 12.38 -4.08
CA TYR A 64 -22.19 12.85 -3.16
C TYR A 64 -20.78 12.31 -3.48
N TYR A 65 -20.62 11.47 -4.53
CA TYR A 65 -19.32 10.95 -4.90
C TYR A 65 -18.45 12.04 -5.51
N VAL A 66 -17.19 12.08 -5.07
CA VAL A 66 -16.18 13.09 -5.48
C VAL A 66 -15.01 12.40 -6.20
N ASP A 67 -14.05 13.19 -6.67
CA ASP A 67 -12.84 12.70 -7.38
C ASP A 67 -13.17 11.89 -8.65
N LEU A 68 -14.17 12.36 -9.39
CA LEU A 68 -14.65 11.76 -10.63
C LEU A 68 -14.16 12.54 -11.85
N ILE A 69 -14.11 11.86 -12.99
CA ILE A 69 -13.81 12.44 -14.30
C ILE A 69 -15.09 12.43 -15.13
N TYR A 70 -15.50 13.59 -15.61
CA TYR A 70 -16.60 13.75 -16.56
C TYR A 70 -16.02 13.94 -17.96
N TRP A 71 -16.18 12.93 -18.83
CA TRP A 71 -15.62 12.93 -20.18
C TRP A 71 -16.60 12.35 -21.19
N LYS A 72 -16.98 13.14 -22.20
CA LYS A 72 -17.91 12.74 -23.29
C LYS A 72 -19.18 12.08 -22.75
N ASP A 73 -19.88 12.76 -21.87
CA ASP A 73 -21.13 12.33 -21.21
C ASP A 73 -21.04 11.01 -20.41
N LYS A 74 -19.84 10.64 -20.03
CA LYS A 74 -19.56 9.47 -19.19
C LYS A 74 -18.77 9.87 -17.94
N ILE A 75 -18.92 9.05 -16.90
CA ILE A 75 -18.23 9.24 -15.62
C ILE A 75 -17.17 8.17 -15.46
N TYR A 76 -15.95 8.58 -15.15
CA TYR A 76 -14.82 7.66 -14.97
C TYR A 76 -14.10 7.90 -13.65
N LEU A 77 -13.33 6.89 -13.25
CA LEU A 77 -12.41 6.94 -12.11
C LEU A 77 -10.99 7.25 -12.60
N PRO A 78 -10.24 8.17 -11.95
CA PRO A 78 -8.84 8.42 -12.31
C PRO A 78 -7.91 7.25 -11.94
N ASN A 79 -8.32 6.43 -10.98
CA ASN A 79 -7.51 5.34 -10.46
C ASN A 79 -7.28 4.23 -11.50
N PRO A 80 -6.11 3.56 -11.45
CA PRO A 80 -5.86 2.35 -12.23
C PRO A 80 -6.84 1.21 -11.90
N PRO A 81 -7.01 0.20 -12.81
CA PRO A 81 -8.15 -0.72 -12.75
C PRO A 81 -8.01 -1.91 -11.79
N LEU A 82 -6.80 -2.25 -11.30
CA LEU A 82 -6.60 -3.49 -10.55
C LEU A 82 -7.48 -3.61 -9.29
N PRO A 83 -7.64 -2.57 -8.45
CA PRO A 83 -8.51 -2.68 -7.29
C PRO A 83 -9.94 -3.10 -7.64
N SER A 84 -10.48 -2.57 -8.76
CA SER A 84 -11.80 -2.95 -9.26
C SER A 84 -11.84 -4.36 -9.84
N ILE A 85 -10.79 -4.78 -10.55
CA ILE A 85 -10.69 -6.14 -11.09
C ILE A 85 -10.71 -7.17 -9.95
N LEU A 86 -10.01 -6.91 -8.86
CA LEU A 86 -9.98 -7.78 -7.68
C LEU A 86 -11.31 -7.82 -6.92
N LEU A 87 -12.14 -6.78 -7.05
CA LEU A 87 -13.49 -6.76 -6.51
C LEU A 87 -14.52 -7.49 -7.38
N MET A 88 -14.25 -7.71 -8.68
CA MET A 88 -15.22 -8.32 -9.60
C MET A 88 -15.83 -9.64 -9.08
N PRO A 89 -15.10 -10.59 -8.49
CA PRO A 89 -15.70 -11.82 -7.97
C PRO A 89 -16.74 -11.57 -6.88
N PHE A 90 -16.50 -10.60 -6.02
CA PHE A 90 -17.39 -10.22 -4.94
C PHE A 90 -18.62 -9.46 -5.48
N VAL A 91 -18.39 -8.54 -6.40
CA VAL A 91 -19.45 -7.76 -7.06
C VAL A 91 -20.34 -8.65 -7.93
N ALA A 92 -19.80 -9.71 -8.53
CA ALA A 92 -20.59 -10.68 -9.27
C ALA A 92 -21.61 -11.43 -8.39
N ILE A 93 -21.30 -11.59 -7.08
CA ILE A 93 -22.17 -12.28 -6.12
C ILE A 93 -23.14 -11.30 -5.44
N TRP A 94 -22.63 -10.15 -4.95
CA TRP A 94 -23.38 -9.21 -4.11
C TRP A 94 -23.77 -7.91 -4.81
N GLY A 95 -23.42 -7.75 -6.11
CA GLY A 95 -23.66 -6.51 -6.83
C GLY A 95 -23.03 -5.29 -6.16
N ILE A 96 -23.70 -4.16 -6.28
CA ILE A 96 -23.29 -2.90 -5.63
C ILE A 96 -23.43 -2.92 -4.09
N ALA A 97 -24.03 -3.96 -3.49
CA ALA A 97 -24.06 -4.15 -2.05
C ALA A 97 -22.71 -4.67 -1.48
N THR A 98 -21.76 -5.04 -2.35
CA THR A 98 -20.42 -5.45 -1.94
C THR A 98 -19.77 -4.40 -1.02
N GLU A 99 -19.23 -4.88 0.09
CA GLU A 99 -18.52 -4.03 1.07
C GLU A 99 -17.02 -3.99 0.73
N GLN A 100 -16.58 -2.92 0.06
CA GLN A 100 -15.18 -2.70 -0.34
C GLN A 100 -14.23 -2.77 0.84
N ILE A 101 -14.64 -2.23 1.99
CA ILE A 101 -13.84 -2.19 3.22
C ILE A 101 -13.47 -3.61 3.68
N ARG A 102 -14.41 -4.57 3.65
CA ARG A 102 -14.12 -5.96 4.05
C ARG A 102 -13.10 -6.63 3.13
N VAL A 103 -13.16 -6.34 1.84
CA VAL A 103 -12.17 -6.84 0.89
C VAL A 103 -10.81 -6.18 1.12
N CYS A 104 -10.79 -4.88 1.46
CA CYS A 104 -9.57 -4.19 1.87
C CYS A 104 -8.93 -4.84 3.11
N MET A 105 -9.71 -5.13 4.16
CA MET A 105 -9.22 -5.83 5.35
C MET A 105 -8.62 -7.20 5.02
N LEU A 106 -9.22 -7.93 4.08
CA LEU A 106 -8.69 -9.21 3.63
C LEU A 106 -7.31 -9.04 2.95
N PHE A 107 -7.17 -8.08 2.02
CA PHE A 107 -5.88 -7.79 1.38
C PHE A 107 -4.85 -7.31 2.40
N GLY A 108 -5.23 -6.42 3.33
CA GLY A 108 -4.34 -5.98 4.40
C GLY A 108 -3.86 -7.14 5.29
N ALA A 109 -4.73 -8.09 5.62
CA ALA A 109 -4.33 -9.29 6.36
C ALA A 109 -3.40 -10.20 5.55
N VAL A 110 -3.63 -10.32 4.24
CA VAL A 110 -2.73 -11.04 3.33
C VAL A 110 -1.36 -10.34 3.25
N ASP A 111 -1.31 -9.02 3.28
CA ASP A 111 -0.05 -8.27 3.30
C ASP A 111 0.77 -8.57 4.57
N VAL A 112 0.12 -8.68 5.74
CA VAL A 112 0.79 -9.10 6.98
C VAL A 112 1.39 -10.50 6.84
N PHE A 113 0.66 -11.43 6.22
CA PHE A 113 1.16 -12.77 5.92
C PHE A 113 2.35 -12.75 4.95
N LEU A 114 2.28 -11.93 3.90
CA LEU A 114 3.38 -11.78 2.94
C LEU A 114 4.64 -11.20 3.62
N VAL A 115 4.48 -10.26 4.55
CA VAL A 115 5.59 -9.74 5.36
C VAL A 115 6.19 -10.84 6.23
N TRP A 116 5.38 -11.69 6.85
CA TRP A 116 5.88 -12.87 7.58
C TRP A 116 6.74 -13.77 6.68
N ILE A 117 6.29 -14.06 5.48
CA ILE A 117 7.07 -14.85 4.51
C ILE A 117 8.34 -14.10 4.09
N LEU A 118 8.23 -12.82 3.75
CA LEU A 118 9.34 -11.98 3.32
C LEU A 118 10.47 -11.98 4.36
N LEU A 119 10.13 -11.70 5.61
CA LEU A 119 11.10 -11.68 6.71
C LEU A 119 11.80 -13.03 6.90
N GLY A 120 11.06 -14.14 6.76
CA GLY A 120 11.67 -15.47 6.77
C GLY A 120 12.66 -15.69 5.62
N ARG A 121 12.37 -15.19 4.43
CA ARG A 121 13.27 -15.24 3.26
C ARG A 121 14.46 -14.28 3.38
N MET A 122 14.30 -13.19 4.12
CA MET A 122 15.39 -12.30 4.52
C MET A 122 16.21 -12.84 5.70
N THR A 123 16.00 -14.11 6.10
CA THR A 123 16.68 -14.77 7.22
C THR A 123 16.43 -14.17 8.61
N VAL A 124 15.43 -13.31 8.74
CA VAL A 124 14.97 -12.84 10.06
C VAL A 124 14.22 -13.97 10.76
N GLN A 125 14.65 -14.33 11.95
CA GLN A 125 14.11 -15.49 12.67
C GLN A 125 13.61 -15.16 14.08
N GLY A 126 12.91 -16.12 14.67
CA GLY A 126 12.50 -16.09 16.07
C GLY A 126 11.56 -14.91 16.40
N VAL A 127 11.74 -14.38 17.59
CA VAL A 127 10.88 -13.35 18.17
C VAL A 127 10.95 -12.02 17.37
N MET A 128 12.10 -11.73 16.76
CA MET A 128 12.22 -10.51 15.94
C MET A 128 11.38 -10.58 14.67
N ARG A 129 11.31 -11.73 14.00
CA ARG A 129 10.39 -11.93 12.84
C ARG A 129 8.94 -11.70 13.23
N PHE A 130 8.52 -12.22 14.39
CA PHE A 130 7.20 -11.97 14.95
C PHE A 130 6.97 -10.48 15.19
N GLY A 131 7.89 -9.80 15.92
CA GLY A 131 7.77 -8.38 16.24
C GLY A 131 7.70 -7.48 15.01
N LEU A 132 8.53 -7.74 13.99
CA LEU A 132 8.50 -7.00 12.72
C LEU A 132 7.19 -7.23 11.96
N THR A 133 6.64 -8.45 11.97
CA THR A 133 5.34 -8.71 11.33
C THR A 133 4.21 -7.96 12.02
N ILE A 134 4.20 -7.94 13.36
CA ILE A 134 3.26 -7.14 14.16
C ILE A 134 3.45 -5.64 13.89
N LEU A 135 4.70 -5.18 13.82
CA LEU A 135 5.00 -3.78 13.48
C LEU A 135 4.38 -3.39 12.13
N TYR A 136 4.56 -4.20 11.07
CA TYR A 136 3.98 -3.89 9.78
C TYR A 136 2.46 -3.78 9.84
N GLY A 137 1.80 -4.82 10.35
CA GLY A 137 0.34 -4.94 10.35
C GLY A 137 -0.39 -4.01 11.31
N PHE A 138 0.24 -3.65 12.44
CA PHE A 138 -0.42 -2.93 13.54
C PHE A 138 0.35 -1.71 14.05
N GLY A 139 1.59 -1.54 13.68
CA GLY A 139 2.45 -0.43 14.11
C GLY A 139 2.79 0.57 13.01
N THR A 140 2.14 0.48 11.85
CA THR A 140 2.28 1.42 10.73
C THR A 140 0.92 1.92 10.26
N VAL A 141 0.92 2.92 9.37
CA VAL A 141 -0.32 3.43 8.74
C VAL A 141 -1.08 2.38 7.92
N HIS A 142 -0.48 1.21 7.66
CA HIS A 142 -1.14 0.05 7.06
C HIS A 142 -2.39 -0.38 7.84
N TYR A 143 -2.34 -0.32 9.18
CA TYR A 143 -3.49 -0.68 10.03
C TYR A 143 -4.70 0.21 9.74
N SER A 144 -4.55 1.52 9.84
CA SER A 144 -5.64 2.46 9.58
C SER A 144 -6.13 2.38 8.14
N ALA A 145 -5.21 2.22 7.16
CA ALA A 145 -5.57 2.07 5.75
C ALA A 145 -6.42 0.82 5.49
N SER A 146 -6.05 -0.31 6.10
CA SER A 146 -6.77 -1.59 5.94
C SER A 146 -8.19 -1.54 6.47
N ILE A 147 -8.46 -0.78 7.57
CA ILE A 147 -9.79 -0.69 8.17
C ILE A 147 -10.65 0.44 7.58
N ILE A 148 -10.06 1.49 6.99
CA ILE A 148 -10.80 2.55 6.32
C ILE A 148 -11.30 2.07 4.95
N GLY A 149 -10.45 1.44 4.14
CA GLY A 149 -10.77 0.73 2.92
C GLY A 149 -11.53 1.50 1.83
N THR A 150 -11.74 2.82 1.97
CA THR A 150 -12.36 3.65 0.93
C THR A 150 -11.46 3.74 -0.32
N ILE A 151 -11.92 4.40 -1.38
CA ILE A 151 -11.16 4.57 -2.63
C ILE A 151 -9.71 5.03 -2.39
N TRP A 152 -9.52 5.96 -1.46
CA TRP A 152 -8.21 6.57 -1.16
C TRP A 152 -7.25 5.67 -0.38
N PHE A 153 -7.70 4.53 0.13
CA PHE A 153 -6.93 3.60 0.95
C PHE A 153 -6.80 2.23 0.31
N TYR A 154 -7.88 1.68 -0.23
CA TYR A 154 -7.88 0.35 -0.83
C TYR A 154 -6.86 0.19 -1.95
N ALA A 155 -6.71 1.21 -2.83
CA ALA A 155 -5.70 1.17 -3.89
C ALA A 155 -4.26 1.08 -3.35
N HIS A 156 -3.96 1.69 -2.20
CA HIS A 156 -2.64 1.58 -1.57
C HIS A 156 -2.41 0.16 -1.04
N VAL A 157 -3.37 -0.41 -0.31
CA VAL A 157 -3.26 -1.79 0.23
C VAL A 157 -3.07 -2.80 -0.90
N VAL A 158 -3.82 -2.68 -2.01
CA VAL A 158 -3.62 -3.53 -3.19
C VAL A 158 -2.24 -3.32 -3.85
N ALA A 159 -1.70 -2.09 -3.83
CA ALA A 159 -0.36 -1.83 -4.34
C ALA A 159 0.72 -2.45 -3.45
N GLU A 160 0.57 -2.39 -2.12
CA GLU A 160 1.45 -3.08 -1.16
C GLU A 160 1.46 -4.58 -1.42
N TRP A 161 0.29 -5.20 -1.63
CA TRP A 161 0.17 -6.61 -1.98
C TRP A 161 1.03 -6.99 -3.20
N GLY A 162 0.96 -6.22 -4.28
CA GLY A 162 1.78 -6.45 -5.46
C GLY A 162 3.29 -6.32 -5.20
N MET A 163 3.70 -5.26 -4.48
CA MET A 163 5.10 -5.03 -4.12
C MET A 163 5.64 -6.11 -3.17
N LEU A 164 4.85 -6.53 -2.18
CA LEU A 164 5.23 -7.60 -1.26
C LEU A 164 5.37 -8.94 -1.97
N LEU A 165 4.50 -9.29 -2.92
CA LEU A 165 4.65 -10.48 -3.75
C LEU A 165 5.95 -10.43 -4.56
N ALA A 166 6.30 -9.28 -5.14
CA ALA A 166 7.55 -9.10 -5.87
C ALA A 166 8.77 -9.28 -4.96
N LEU A 167 8.77 -8.67 -3.77
CA LEU A 167 9.84 -8.83 -2.78
C LEU A 167 9.94 -10.28 -2.29
N VAL A 168 8.81 -10.91 -1.96
CA VAL A 168 8.74 -12.32 -1.55
C VAL A 168 9.34 -13.22 -2.64
N GLU A 169 9.02 -13.02 -3.92
CA GLU A 169 9.60 -13.80 -5.02
C GLU A 169 11.09 -13.52 -5.20
N PHE A 170 11.50 -12.27 -5.09
CA PHE A 170 12.90 -11.86 -5.21
C PHE A 170 13.79 -12.43 -4.12
N PHE A 171 13.38 -12.35 -2.85
CA PHE A 171 14.12 -12.96 -1.73
C PHE A 171 13.98 -14.49 -1.66
N GLY A 172 13.13 -15.08 -2.53
CA GLY A 172 12.94 -16.53 -2.65
C GLY A 172 13.58 -17.13 -3.87
N LYS A 173 12.76 -17.57 -4.82
CA LYS A 173 13.20 -18.31 -6.03
C LYS A 173 13.78 -17.42 -7.12
N ARG A 174 13.65 -16.12 -7.04
CA ARG A 174 14.14 -15.12 -8.01
C ARG A 174 13.70 -15.37 -9.45
N ARG A 175 12.45 -15.78 -9.65
CA ARG A 175 11.84 -15.89 -10.98
C ARG A 175 11.47 -14.50 -11.49
N PHE A 176 12.40 -13.85 -12.22
CA PHE A 176 12.26 -12.44 -12.59
C PHE A 176 11.02 -12.13 -13.43
N VAL A 177 10.49 -13.09 -14.20
CA VAL A 177 9.20 -12.91 -14.88
C VAL A 177 8.05 -12.69 -13.87
N LEU A 178 8.04 -13.41 -12.76
CA LEU A 178 7.04 -13.20 -11.71
C LEU A 178 7.29 -11.92 -10.91
N VAL A 179 8.55 -11.57 -10.64
CA VAL A 179 8.89 -10.29 -10.01
C VAL A 179 8.36 -9.13 -10.86
N GLY A 180 8.60 -9.15 -12.18
CA GLY A 180 8.07 -8.14 -13.10
C GLY A 180 6.54 -8.13 -13.16
N PHE A 181 5.90 -9.31 -13.20
CA PHE A 181 4.45 -9.42 -13.18
C PHE A 181 3.84 -8.82 -11.90
N PHE A 182 4.38 -9.13 -10.72
CA PHE A 182 3.89 -8.60 -9.45
C PHE A 182 4.12 -7.08 -9.33
N MET A 183 5.24 -6.57 -9.82
CA MET A 183 5.43 -5.11 -9.91
C MET A 183 4.44 -4.47 -10.89
N GLY A 184 4.08 -5.15 -11.97
CA GLY A 184 3.02 -4.72 -12.87
C GLY A 184 1.65 -4.68 -12.20
N LEU A 185 1.33 -5.63 -11.30
CA LEU A 185 0.12 -5.57 -10.48
C LEU A 185 0.13 -4.34 -9.56
N ALA A 186 1.24 -4.07 -8.85
CA ALA A 186 1.36 -2.86 -8.04
C ALA A 186 1.13 -1.59 -8.88
N PHE A 187 1.74 -1.50 -10.08
CA PHE A 187 1.55 -0.42 -11.03
C PHE A 187 0.10 -0.24 -11.46
N LEU A 188 -0.64 -1.33 -11.71
CA LEU A 188 -2.07 -1.31 -12.04
C LEU A 188 -2.97 -0.91 -10.87
N SER A 189 -2.43 -0.72 -9.68
CA SER A 189 -3.12 -0.16 -8.52
C SER A 189 -2.68 1.28 -8.24
N ARG A 190 -1.36 1.53 -8.27
CA ARG A 190 -0.74 2.82 -7.98
C ARG A 190 0.44 3.05 -8.93
N GLN A 191 0.29 3.92 -9.92
CA GLN A 191 1.27 4.07 -11.01
C GLN A 191 2.68 4.45 -10.53
N ALA A 192 2.80 5.22 -9.42
CA ALA A 192 4.09 5.60 -8.84
C ALA A 192 4.97 4.39 -8.46
N THR A 193 4.36 3.23 -8.16
CA THR A 193 5.07 2.02 -7.75
C THR A 193 5.96 1.43 -8.85
N ILE A 194 5.81 1.84 -10.12
CA ILE A 194 6.73 1.47 -11.22
C ILE A 194 8.19 1.79 -10.85
N LEU A 195 8.42 2.87 -10.09
CA LEU A 195 9.75 3.29 -9.65
C LEU A 195 10.38 2.29 -8.67
N GLY A 196 9.58 1.46 -8.00
CA GLY A 196 10.05 0.33 -7.21
C GLY A 196 10.74 -0.78 -8.03
N SER A 197 10.50 -0.83 -9.36
CA SER A 197 11.22 -1.73 -10.26
C SER A 197 12.73 -1.51 -10.24
N LEU A 198 13.16 -0.30 -9.87
CA LEU A 198 14.58 0.05 -9.74
C LEU A 198 15.30 -0.75 -8.65
N PHE A 199 14.60 -1.22 -7.62
CA PHE A 199 15.16 -2.14 -6.64
C PHE A 199 15.69 -3.42 -7.30
N PHE A 200 14.88 -4.06 -8.13
CA PHE A 200 15.18 -5.34 -8.76
C PHE A 200 16.18 -5.19 -9.92
N LEU A 201 15.98 -4.20 -10.77
CA LEU A 201 16.85 -3.91 -11.90
C LEU A 201 18.20 -3.34 -11.43
N GLY A 202 18.21 -2.48 -10.41
CA GLY A 202 19.40 -1.98 -9.75
C GLY A 202 20.24 -3.11 -9.14
N TRP A 203 19.59 -4.07 -8.49
CA TRP A 203 20.28 -5.26 -7.98
C TRP A 203 20.91 -6.10 -9.11
N LEU A 204 20.19 -6.31 -10.22
CA LEU A 204 20.74 -7.02 -11.40
C LEU A 204 21.96 -6.30 -11.98
N LEU A 205 21.95 -4.98 -12.04
CA LEU A 205 23.07 -4.17 -12.54
C LEU A 205 24.25 -4.17 -11.60
N TRP A 206 24.00 -4.24 -10.28
CA TRP A 206 25.04 -4.22 -9.24
C TRP A 206 25.73 -5.58 -9.12
N GLU A 207 24.97 -6.63 -8.86
CA GLU A 207 25.47 -7.97 -8.58
C GLU A 207 25.88 -8.72 -9.83
N ARG A 208 25.29 -8.38 -11.00
CA ARG A 208 25.51 -9.05 -12.29
C ARG A 208 25.53 -10.57 -12.21
N PRO A 209 24.52 -11.21 -11.59
CA PRO A 209 24.49 -12.67 -11.46
C PRO A 209 24.48 -13.33 -12.84
N GLU A 210 24.81 -14.64 -12.90
CA GLU A 210 24.74 -15.37 -14.15
C GLU A 210 23.44 -15.06 -14.94
N LYS A 211 23.57 -14.77 -16.24
CA LYS A 211 22.45 -14.43 -17.14
C LYS A 211 21.65 -13.19 -16.70
N TRP A 212 22.30 -12.19 -16.05
CA TRP A 212 21.62 -10.99 -15.53
C TRP A 212 20.84 -10.22 -16.60
N ILE A 213 21.34 -10.14 -17.83
CA ILE A 213 20.63 -9.51 -18.96
C ILE A 213 19.34 -10.28 -19.28
N GLN A 214 19.41 -11.63 -19.36
CA GLN A 214 18.23 -12.47 -19.59
C GLN A 214 17.22 -12.35 -18.46
N LYS A 215 17.67 -12.21 -17.20
CA LYS A 215 16.81 -11.95 -16.05
C LYS A 215 16.13 -10.58 -16.16
N GLY A 216 16.84 -9.55 -16.64
CA GLY A 216 16.26 -8.24 -16.94
C GLY A 216 15.16 -8.31 -18.01
N PHE A 217 15.43 -9.01 -19.13
CA PHE A 217 14.39 -9.26 -20.14
C PHE A 217 13.21 -10.06 -19.59
N SER A 218 13.46 -11.06 -18.74
CA SER A 218 12.40 -11.83 -18.08
C SER A 218 11.53 -10.95 -17.16
N PHE A 219 12.15 -10.00 -16.42
CA PHE A 219 11.41 -8.99 -15.66
C PHE A 219 10.51 -8.16 -16.59
N GLY A 220 11.08 -7.64 -17.68
CA GLY A 220 10.33 -6.89 -18.69
C GLY A 220 9.18 -7.70 -19.29
N ALA A 221 9.41 -8.97 -19.61
CA ALA A 221 8.36 -9.86 -20.14
C ALA A 221 7.19 -10.05 -19.17
N GLY A 222 7.45 -10.07 -17.85
CA GLY A 222 6.40 -10.11 -16.84
C GLY A 222 5.66 -8.79 -16.67
N PHE A 223 6.38 -7.67 -16.69
CA PHE A 223 5.83 -6.34 -16.45
C PHE A 223 5.08 -5.76 -17.66
N THR A 224 5.63 -5.90 -18.86
CA THR A 224 5.13 -5.25 -20.09
C THR A 224 3.66 -5.54 -20.41
N PRO A 225 3.12 -6.78 -20.27
CA PRO A 225 1.70 -7.03 -20.53
C PRO A 225 0.78 -6.16 -19.66
N LEU A 226 1.14 -5.92 -18.40
CA LEU A 226 0.34 -5.11 -17.48
C LEU A 226 0.46 -3.62 -17.80
N PHE A 227 1.64 -3.16 -18.22
CA PHE A 227 1.83 -1.80 -18.71
C PHE A 227 1.01 -1.54 -19.99
N LEU A 228 1.03 -2.48 -20.93
CA LEU A 228 0.21 -2.38 -22.16
C LEU A 228 -1.29 -2.43 -21.85
N PHE A 229 -1.70 -3.23 -20.87
CA PHE A 229 -3.08 -3.25 -20.41
C PHE A 229 -3.51 -1.89 -19.82
N GLN A 230 -2.67 -1.25 -19.01
CA GLN A 230 -2.95 0.11 -18.51
C GLN A 230 -3.03 1.13 -19.65
N SER A 231 -2.12 1.05 -20.61
CA SER A 231 -2.12 1.94 -21.78
C SER A 231 -3.37 1.75 -22.64
N TRP A 232 -3.77 0.50 -22.87
CA TRP A 232 -5.05 0.19 -23.53
C TRP A 232 -6.25 0.72 -22.74
N PHE A 233 -6.26 0.55 -21.41
CA PHE A 233 -7.34 1.02 -20.53
C PHE A 233 -7.49 2.54 -20.56
N ASN A 234 -6.37 3.27 -20.63
CA ASN A 234 -6.36 4.71 -20.80
C ASN A 234 -6.91 5.11 -22.17
N TRP A 235 -6.38 4.50 -23.22
CA TRP A 235 -6.82 4.75 -24.61
C TRP A 235 -8.32 4.49 -24.81
N ALA A 236 -8.81 3.38 -24.29
CA ALA A 236 -10.21 3.01 -24.42
C ALA A 236 -11.18 3.99 -23.72
N ARG A 237 -10.73 4.68 -22.66
CA ARG A 237 -11.52 5.70 -21.94
C ARG A 237 -11.38 7.10 -22.54
N PHE A 238 -10.16 7.51 -22.84
CA PHE A 238 -9.82 8.89 -23.12
C PHE A 238 -9.29 9.13 -24.55
N GLY A 239 -8.95 8.09 -25.29
CA GLY A 239 -8.39 8.17 -26.65
C GLY A 239 -6.88 8.39 -26.69
N ASP A 240 -6.21 8.46 -25.53
CA ASP A 240 -4.77 8.59 -25.39
C ASP A 240 -4.23 7.52 -24.41
N PRO A 241 -3.25 6.67 -24.82
CA PRO A 241 -2.68 5.64 -23.97
C PRO A 241 -1.94 6.18 -22.74
N MET A 242 -1.51 7.44 -22.74
CA MET A 242 -0.77 8.08 -21.65
C MET A 242 -1.67 8.90 -20.71
N GLU A 243 -2.92 9.20 -21.09
CA GLU A 243 -3.85 9.95 -20.27
C GLU A 243 -4.45 9.06 -19.17
N SER A 244 -4.01 9.27 -17.94
CA SER A 244 -4.51 8.54 -16.77
C SER A 244 -5.87 9.04 -16.26
N GLY A 245 -6.28 10.23 -16.68
CA GLY A 245 -7.48 10.93 -16.23
C GLY A 245 -7.24 11.91 -15.09
N TYR A 246 -6.07 11.91 -14.44
CA TYR A 246 -5.79 12.87 -13.38
C TYR A 246 -5.88 14.31 -13.84
N MET A 247 -5.42 14.62 -15.05
CA MET A 247 -5.49 15.98 -15.64
C MET A 247 -6.91 16.36 -16.07
N LEU A 248 -7.81 15.41 -16.22
CA LEU A 248 -9.20 15.61 -16.63
C LEU A 248 -10.16 15.74 -15.43
N GLN A 249 -9.68 15.58 -14.20
CA GLN A 249 -10.49 15.73 -12.99
C GLN A 249 -10.99 17.17 -12.84
N ASN A 250 -12.26 17.31 -12.44
CA ASN A 250 -12.84 18.61 -12.14
C ASN A 250 -12.53 19.02 -10.70
N TYR A 251 -11.58 19.94 -10.54
CA TYR A 251 -11.16 20.50 -9.24
C TYR A 251 -11.80 21.83 -8.89
N TYR A 252 -12.69 22.37 -9.73
CA TYR A 252 -13.22 23.74 -9.57
C TYR A 252 -13.93 23.98 -8.24
N SER A 253 -14.52 22.97 -7.64
CA SER A 253 -15.22 23.05 -6.35
C SER A 253 -14.36 22.63 -5.15
N SER A 254 -13.09 22.23 -5.36
CA SER A 254 -12.23 21.75 -4.28
C SER A 254 -11.54 22.87 -3.52
N VAL A 255 -11.22 22.64 -2.24
CA VAL A 255 -10.35 23.53 -1.43
C VAL A 255 -8.97 23.73 -2.08
N GLN A 256 -8.58 22.84 -2.97
CA GLN A 256 -7.29 22.85 -3.68
C GLN A 256 -7.32 23.70 -4.96
N ALA A 257 -8.50 24.09 -5.45
CA ALA A 257 -8.65 24.83 -6.71
C ALA A 257 -7.73 26.06 -6.84
N PRO A 258 -7.59 26.95 -5.83
CA PRO A 258 -6.70 28.11 -5.94
C PRO A 258 -5.23 27.73 -6.18
N ALA A 259 -4.75 26.67 -5.51
CA ALA A 259 -3.37 26.20 -5.69
C ALA A 259 -3.19 25.54 -7.07
N ILE A 260 -4.19 24.77 -7.54
CA ILE A 260 -4.16 24.14 -8.86
C ILE A 260 -4.18 25.17 -9.97
N HIS A 261 -4.99 26.23 -9.85
CA HIS A 261 -5.00 27.33 -10.83
C HIS A 261 -3.65 28.05 -10.90
N LYS A 262 -2.94 28.19 -9.77
CA LYS A 262 -1.66 28.90 -9.72
C LYS A 262 -0.47 28.05 -10.17
N TYR A 263 -0.42 26.79 -9.78
CA TYR A 263 0.78 25.93 -9.91
C TYR A 263 0.53 24.67 -10.77
N GLY A 264 -0.71 24.37 -11.15
CA GLY A 264 -1.07 23.10 -11.76
C GLY A 264 -1.23 21.99 -10.72
N LEU A 265 -1.58 20.79 -11.22
CA LEU A 265 -1.83 19.61 -10.37
C LEU A 265 -0.54 19.04 -9.77
N PHE A 266 0.57 19.12 -10.50
CA PHE A 266 1.91 18.66 -10.11
C PHE A 266 2.90 19.81 -10.19
N ASN A 267 3.54 20.15 -9.07
CA ASN A 267 4.52 21.23 -9.02
C ASN A 267 5.48 21.06 -7.82
N PHE A 268 6.74 21.44 -7.99
CA PHE A 268 7.73 21.46 -6.90
C PHE A 268 7.34 22.39 -5.73
N ALA A 269 6.49 23.38 -5.97
CA ALA A 269 5.96 24.27 -4.92
C ALA A 269 5.17 23.53 -3.82
N TYR A 270 4.73 22.28 -4.07
CA TYR A 270 4.03 21.47 -3.07
C TYR A 270 4.96 20.70 -2.12
N ILE A 271 6.23 20.51 -2.47
CA ILE A 271 7.21 19.75 -1.66
C ILE A 271 7.29 20.27 -0.21
N PRO A 272 7.40 21.58 0.08
CA PRO A 272 7.48 22.05 1.47
C PRO A 272 6.28 21.62 2.33
N LYS A 273 5.07 21.60 1.75
CA LYS A 273 3.85 21.16 2.45
C LYS A 273 3.91 19.67 2.80
N HIS A 274 4.38 18.83 1.87
CA HIS A 274 4.55 17.41 2.12
C HIS A 274 5.65 17.12 3.12
N ILE A 275 6.81 17.80 3.01
CA ILE A 275 7.92 17.68 3.98
C ILE A 275 7.45 18.07 5.39
N LYS A 276 6.73 19.17 5.53
CA LYS A 276 6.14 19.57 6.83
C LYS A 276 5.28 18.47 7.40
N LEU A 277 4.34 17.93 6.61
CA LEU A 277 3.44 16.86 7.05
C LEU A 277 4.20 15.59 7.43
N ILE A 278 5.14 15.16 6.58
CA ILE A 278 5.88 13.90 6.78
C ILE A 278 6.79 13.97 8.01
N PHE A 279 7.42 15.10 8.29
CA PHE A 279 8.51 15.15 9.28
C PHE A 279 8.20 15.96 10.53
N THR A 280 7.27 16.91 10.50
CA THR A 280 7.09 17.87 11.62
C THR A 280 5.65 18.06 12.08
N GLU A 281 4.63 17.59 11.33
CA GLU A 281 3.23 17.84 11.72
C GLU A 281 2.88 17.10 13.01
N MET A 282 2.41 17.86 14.00
CA MET A 282 2.07 17.36 15.32
C MET A 282 0.56 17.13 15.45
N PRO A 283 0.10 16.26 16.37
CA PRO A 283 -1.29 16.16 16.71
C PRO A 283 -1.82 17.49 17.24
N GLU A 284 -3.13 17.60 17.31
CA GLU A 284 -3.79 18.75 17.96
C GLU A 284 -3.80 18.55 19.47
N PHE A 285 -3.36 19.57 20.22
CA PHE A 285 -3.40 19.61 21.69
C PHE A 285 -4.67 20.35 22.13
N LEU A 286 -5.44 19.70 22.98
CA LEU A 286 -6.71 20.21 23.49
C LEU A 286 -6.57 20.59 24.98
N PRO A 287 -7.26 21.66 25.45
CA PRO A 287 -7.22 22.07 26.85
C PRO A 287 -7.97 21.12 27.80
N GLN A 288 -8.82 20.24 27.26
CA GLN A 288 -9.65 19.28 27.99
C GLN A 288 -9.44 17.86 27.45
N PHE A 289 -9.86 16.86 28.24
CA PHE A 289 -9.83 15.46 27.79
C PHE A 289 -10.49 15.31 26.40
N PRO A 290 -9.87 14.61 25.49
CA PRO A 290 -8.76 13.67 25.63
C PRO A 290 -7.35 14.26 25.50
N PHE A 291 -7.17 15.58 25.53
CA PHE A 291 -5.94 16.36 25.52
C PHE A 291 -5.14 16.29 24.22
N ILE A 292 -5.17 15.18 23.50
CA ILE A 292 -4.44 14.97 22.23
C ILE A 292 -5.38 14.27 21.25
N ARG A 293 -5.49 14.80 20.03
CA ARG A 293 -6.19 14.12 18.92
C ARG A 293 -5.40 14.20 17.62
N PRO A 294 -5.54 13.22 16.72
CA PRO A 294 -4.94 13.28 15.39
C PRO A 294 -5.57 14.39 14.56
N LYS A 295 -4.78 15.00 13.67
CA LYS A 295 -5.29 15.93 12.67
C LYS A 295 -5.80 15.20 11.44
N PRO A 296 -6.87 15.69 10.79
CA PRO A 296 -7.39 15.10 9.56
C PRO A 296 -6.38 15.11 8.40
N GLU A 297 -5.46 16.06 8.37
CA GLU A 297 -4.39 16.14 7.38
C GLU A 297 -3.34 15.04 7.56
N GLY A 298 -3.30 14.40 8.72
CA GLY A 298 -2.32 13.42 9.13
C GLY A 298 -1.28 14.00 10.10
N MET A 299 -0.28 13.19 10.44
CA MET A 299 0.79 13.51 11.38
C MET A 299 2.12 12.98 10.87
N ASN A 300 3.23 13.46 11.46
CA ASN A 300 4.57 13.06 11.05
C ASN A 300 4.83 11.55 11.27
N ILE A 301 5.72 10.99 10.44
CA ILE A 301 6.01 9.56 10.42
C ILE A 301 6.73 9.06 11.68
N TRP A 302 7.51 9.92 12.32
CA TRP A 302 8.26 9.57 13.55
C TRP A 302 7.32 9.34 14.73
N LEU A 303 6.22 10.10 14.76
CA LEU A 303 5.21 10.00 15.79
C LEU A 303 4.23 8.85 15.51
N THR A 304 3.80 8.70 14.25
CA THR A 304 2.85 7.63 13.89
C THR A 304 3.51 6.25 13.84
N THR A 305 4.81 6.20 13.54
CA THR A 305 5.57 4.95 13.52
C THR A 305 6.98 5.17 14.10
N PRO A 306 7.13 5.24 15.44
CA PRO A 306 8.44 5.43 16.07
C PRO A 306 9.53 4.45 15.62
N ALA A 307 9.15 3.24 15.18
CA ALA A 307 10.09 2.28 14.63
C ALA A 307 10.84 2.76 13.38
N PHE A 308 10.41 3.86 12.72
CA PHE A 308 11.17 4.46 11.63
C PHE A 308 12.51 5.04 12.08
N PHE A 309 12.72 5.34 13.37
CA PHE A 309 14.04 5.65 13.90
C PHE A 309 15.09 4.54 13.65
N ALA A 310 14.67 3.33 13.39
CA ALA A 310 15.55 2.23 12.99
C ALA A 310 16.30 2.48 11.67
N LEU A 311 15.80 3.35 10.81
CA LEU A 311 16.47 3.75 9.57
C LEU A 311 17.86 4.34 9.84
N PHE A 312 18.09 5.00 10.99
CA PHE A 312 19.40 5.53 11.37
C PHE A 312 20.42 4.44 11.74
N ALA A 313 19.91 3.24 12.12
CA ALA A 313 20.77 2.08 12.44
C ALA A 313 20.84 1.06 11.30
N ALA A 314 20.13 1.29 10.19
CA ALA A 314 20.12 0.38 9.04
C ALA A 314 21.51 0.24 8.42
N ASN A 315 21.79 -0.93 7.83
CA ASN A 315 23.08 -1.17 7.18
C ASN A 315 23.15 -0.53 5.78
N TRP A 316 23.36 0.76 5.73
CA TRP A 316 23.47 1.53 4.48
C TRP A 316 24.73 1.20 3.63
N PHE A 317 25.52 0.19 4.02
CA PHE A 317 26.56 -0.40 3.17
C PHE A 317 26.07 -1.66 2.45
N ASP A 318 24.90 -2.17 2.80
CA ASP A 318 24.26 -3.29 2.09
C ASP A 318 23.51 -2.76 0.87
N VAL A 319 23.81 -3.32 -0.30
CA VAL A 319 23.19 -2.91 -1.56
C VAL A 319 21.66 -3.05 -1.55
N LEU A 320 21.13 -4.07 -0.89
CA LEU A 320 19.67 -4.24 -0.79
C LEU A 320 19.02 -3.14 0.05
N VAL A 321 19.69 -2.69 1.12
CA VAL A 321 19.21 -1.58 1.95
C VAL A 321 19.29 -0.25 1.19
N ILE A 322 20.40 -0.01 0.46
CA ILE A 322 20.55 1.18 -0.39
C ILE A 322 19.44 1.21 -1.45
N LEU A 323 19.27 0.11 -2.20
CA LEU A 323 18.27 0.04 -3.26
C LEU A 323 16.84 0.14 -2.73
N ALA A 324 16.56 -0.42 -1.55
CA ALA A 324 15.28 -0.30 -0.88
C ALA A 324 14.98 1.17 -0.48
N GLY A 325 15.94 1.85 0.13
CA GLY A 325 15.84 3.26 0.48
C GLY A 325 15.69 4.16 -0.75
N LEU A 326 16.50 3.92 -1.81
CA LEU A 326 16.41 4.65 -3.07
C LEU A 326 15.05 4.44 -3.75
N SER A 327 14.57 3.22 -3.81
CA SER A 327 13.25 2.91 -4.40
C SER A 327 12.12 3.58 -3.60
N ALA A 328 12.16 3.52 -2.28
CA ALA A 328 11.20 4.21 -1.43
C ALA A 328 11.22 5.73 -1.66
N PHE A 329 12.40 6.33 -1.73
CA PHE A 329 12.55 7.75 -2.05
C PHE A 329 11.97 8.11 -3.42
N LEU A 330 12.31 7.37 -4.47
CA LEU A 330 11.84 7.65 -5.82
C LEU A 330 10.31 7.48 -5.95
N ILE A 331 9.74 6.44 -5.34
CA ILE A 331 8.27 6.24 -5.31
C ILE A 331 7.57 7.42 -4.60
N SER A 332 8.21 8.03 -3.60
CA SER A 332 7.61 9.16 -2.87
C SER A 332 7.53 10.45 -3.69
N LEU A 333 8.41 10.64 -4.69
CA LEU A 333 8.53 11.89 -5.43
C LEU A 333 7.24 12.34 -6.15
N PRO A 334 6.52 11.46 -6.89
CA PRO A 334 5.26 11.86 -7.53
C PRO A 334 4.21 12.36 -6.53
N ALA A 335 4.13 11.75 -5.35
CA ALA A 335 3.22 12.22 -4.30
C ALA A 335 3.67 13.56 -3.71
N MET A 336 4.97 13.80 -3.56
CA MET A 336 5.51 15.05 -3.00
C MET A 336 5.31 16.28 -3.90
N ILE A 337 5.19 16.09 -5.20
CA ILE A 337 4.91 17.18 -6.15
C ILE A 337 3.42 17.30 -6.48
N TYR A 338 2.56 16.44 -5.93
CA TYR A 338 1.10 16.47 -6.13
C TYR A 338 0.44 17.49 -5.18
N THR A 339 -0.60 18.16 -5.63
CA THR A 339 -1.29 19.22 -4.88
C THR A 339 -1.88 18.75 -3.54
N ALA A 340 -2.37 17.51 -3.46
CA ALA A 340 -3.04 16.98 -2.28
C ALA A 340 -2.08 16.18 -1.40
N THR A 341 -2.02 16.52 -0.12
CA THR A 341 -1.29 15.74 0.91
C THR A 341 -2.08 14.55 1.43
N GLY A 342 -3.35 14.43 1.05
CA GLY A 342 -4.33 13.55 1.66
C GLY A 342 -5.23 14.30 2.65
N TRP A 343 -6.37 13.72 2.96
CA TRP A 343 -7.34 14.22 3.93
C TRP A 343 -7.98 13.05 4.64
N VAL A 344 -8.43 13.24 5.88
CA VAL A 344 -9.03 12.18 6.70
C VAL A 344 -8.13 10.95 6.74
N GLN A 345 -6.92 11.15 7.30
CA GLN A 345 -5.88 10.12 7.40
C GLN A 345 -5.15 10.21 8.73
N PHE A 346 -4.82 9.05 9.31
CA PHE A 346 -4.05 8.95 10.56
C PHE A 346 -2.57 9.11 10.24
N GLY A 347 -1.88 9.47 9.68
CA GLY A 347 -0.48 9.60 9.24
C GLY A 347 -0.45 10.01 7.78
N TYR A 348 0.69 9.81 7.14
CA TYR A 348 0.86 10.12 5.73
C TYR A 348 0.57 8.89 4.88
N ARG A 349 -0.66 8.75 4.35
CA ARG A 349 -1.09 7.53 3.62
C ARG A 349 -0.26 7.20 2.37
N TYR A 350 0.32 8.22 1.70
CA TYR A 350 1.17 7.95 0.54
C TYR A 350 2.46 7.18 0.90
N ALA A 351 2.78 7.07 2.20
CA ALA A 351 3.86 6.19 2.66
C ALA A 351 3.62 4.72 2.31
N LEU A 352 2.37 4.28 2.17
CA LEU A 352 2.01 2.92 1.78
C LEU A 352 2.56 2.55 0.39
N ASP A 353 2.65 3.50 -0.55
CA ASP A 353 3.17 3.24 -1.89
C ASP A 353 4.65 2.82 -1.88
N TYR A 354 5.40 3.11 -0.80
CA TYR A 354 6.82 2.76 -0.66
C TYR A 354 7.16 1.98 0.61
N LEU A 355 6.20 1.78 1.51
CA LEU A 355 6.40 1.08 2.77
C LEU A 355 7.02 -0.31 2.62
N PRO A 356 6.63 -1.18 1.67
CA PRO A 356 7.25 -2.48 1.51
C PRO A 356 8.77 -2.44 1.28
N PHE A 357 9.25 -1.48 0.47
CA PHE A 357 10.69 -1.29 0.25
C PHE A 357 11.36 -0.67 1.49
N LEU A 358 10.78 0.39 2.05
CA LEU A 358 11.32 1.04 3.25
C LEU A 358 11.41 0.06 4.42
N PHE A 359 10.48 -0.90 4.50
CA PHE A 359 10.45 -1.91 5.56
C PHE A 359 11.65 -2.87 5.52
N VAL A 360 12.26 -3.10 4.35
CA VAL A 360 13.53 -3.83 4.22
C VAL A 360 14.63 -3.11 5.00
N ALA A 361 14.72 -1.79 4.89
CA ALA A 361 15.70 -1.00 5.63
C ALA A 361 15.36 -0.93 7.14
N ILE A 362 14.08 -0.78 7.50
CA ILE A 362 13.62 -0.80 8.90
C ILE A 362 13.96 -2.13 9.57
N ALA A 363 13.70 -3.25 8.89
CA ALA A 363 14.04 -4.57 9.39
C ALA A 363 15.55 -4.75 9.61
N SER A 364 16.38 -4.23 8.69
CA SER A 364 17.84 -4.18 8.85
C SER A 364 18.24 -3.37 10.09
N GLY A 365 17.63 -2.20 10.30
CA GLY A 365 17.95 -1.33 11.43
C GLY A 365 17.56 -1.92 12.78
N LEU A 366 16.33 -2.43 12.92
CA LEU A 366 15.83 -3.02 14.17
C LEU A 366 16.65 -4.24 14.60
N GLN A 367 17.17 -5.03 13.65
CA GLN A 367 18.05 -6.16 13.97
C GLN A 367 19.43 -5.73 14.48
N ARG A 368 19.87 -4.52 14.18
CA ARG A 368 21.18 -3.97 14.59
C ARG A 368 21.12 -3.16 15.89
N MET A 369 19.92 -2.77 16.31
CA MET A 369 19.71 -2.04 17.56
C MET A 369 19.79 -2.96 18.78
N PRO A 370 20.10 -2.41 19.98
CA PRO A 370 19.89 -3.12 21.22
C PRO A 370 18.46 -3.65 21.30
N GLN A 371 18.31 -4.91 21.69
CA GLN A 371 17.01 -5.62 21.64
C GLN A 371 15.93 -4.87 22.43
N ALA A 372 16.25 -4.33 23.62
CA ALA A 372 15.29 -3.55 24.42
C ALA A 372 14.77 -2.32 23.65
N LEU A 373 15.66 -1.58 22.98
CA LEU A 373 15.28 -0.40 22.19
C LEU A 373 14.41 -0.80 20.99
N ALA A 374 14.78 -1.86 20.27
CA ALA A 374 14.00 -2.35 19.14
C ALA A 374 12.55 -2.71 19.56
N TRP A 375 12.40 -3.43 20.68
CA TRP A 375 11.08 -3.78 21.20
C TRP A 375 10.30 -2.58 21.71
N THR A 376 10.96 -1.61 22.32
CA THR A 376 10.32 -0.37 22.74
C THR A 376 9.76 0.39 21.54
N LEU A 377 10.53 0.53 20.46
CA LEU A 377 10.07 1.21 19.24
C LEU A 377 8.91 0.46 18.56
N ILE A 378 8.97 -0.87 18.51
CA ILE A 378 7.86 -1.70 18.00
C ILE A 378 6.60 -1.48 18.84
N ALA A 379 6.70 -1.60 20.17
CA ALA A 379 5.58 -1.45 21.08
C ALA A 379 4.95 -0.06 21.00
N LEU A 380 5.77 1.00 21.01
CA LEU A 380 5.29 2.38 20.85
C LEU A 380 4.58 2.59 19.52
N SER A 381 5.11 2.03 18.42
CA SER A 381 4.48 2.11 17.11
C SER A 381 3.09 1.46 17.10
N VAL A 382 2.97 0.28 17.72
CA VAL A 382 1.66 -0.42 17.84
C VAL A 382 0.70 0.40 18.70
N ILE A 383 1.14 0.89 19.86
CA ILE A 383 0.28 1.69 20.77
C ILE A 383 -0.24 2.94 20.06
N VAL A 384 0.62 3.67 19.35
CA VAL A 384 0.23 4.90 18.63
C VAL A 384 -0.73 4.60 17.49
N ASN A 385 -0.54 3.50 16.74
CA ASN A 385 -1.46 3.14 15.68
C ASN A 385 -2.80 2.61 16.21
N VAL A 386 -2.82 1.87 17.32
CA VAL A 386 -4.08 1.50 18.02
C VAL A 386 -4.84 2.75 18.48
N TRP A 387 -4.13 3.75 19.04
CA TRP A 387 -4.73 5.04 19.38
C TRP A 387 -5.27 5.75 18.13
N GLY A 388 -4.54 5.74 17.00
CA GLY A 388 -4.99 6.31 15.74
C GLY A 388 -6.23 5.63 15.18
N VAL A 389 -6.28 4.30 15.21
CA VAL A 389 -7.45 3.51 14.83
C VAL A 389 -8.66 3.83 15.71
N TYR A 390 -8.47 3.96 17.02
CA TYR A 390 -9.55 4.38 17.93
C TYR A 390 -10.14 5.73 17.48
N TRP A 391 -9.30 6.70 17.11
CA TRP A 391 -9.75 8.00 16.62
C TRP A 391 -10.41 7.94 15.25
N VAL A 392 -9.91 7.14 14.33
CA VAL A 392 -10.54 6.90 13.03
C VAL A 392 -11.97 6.42 13.23
N VAL A 393 -12.16 5.43 14.09
CA VAL A 393 -13.47 4.86 14.44
C VAL A 393 -14.36 5.88 15.14
N LYS A 394 -13.83 6.62 16.14
CA LYS A 394 -14.59 7.60 16.90
C LYS A 394 -15.01 8.83 16.10
N LEU A 395 -14.15 9.31 15.20
CA LEU A 395 -14.42 10.48 14.38
C LEU A 395 -15.24 10.14 13.13
N GLY A 396 -15.41 8.86 12.81
CA GLY A 396 -16.19 8.42 11.66
C GLY A 396 -15.51 8.72 10.33
N TRP A 397 -14.20 8.53 10.29
CA TRP A 397 -13.39 8.79 9.07
C TRP A 397 -13.53 7.65 8.08
#